data_fcef6525b16aef81b5f3e6c881a6bec0
#
_entry.id   fcef6525b16aef81b5f3e6c881a6bec0
#
_cell.length_a   1.000
_cell.length_b   1.000
_cell.length_c   1.000
_cell.angle_alpha   90.00
_cell.angle_beta   90.00
_cell.angle_gamma   90.00
#
_symmetry.space_group_name_H-M   'P 1'
#
loop_
_entity.id
_entity.type
_entity.pdbx_description
1 polymer ?
#
loop_
_entity_poly.entity_id
_entity_poly.type
_entity_poly.pdbx_seq_one_letter_code
_entity_poly.pdbx_strand_id
1 'polypeptide(L)'
;MMFEQPTFFENEVSLPLAARLRPQTLDEYCGQQHLLGKGKVLRRLIESDNVGSMIFWGPPGVGKTTLARIIANRTKANFIDFSTVTSGIKEIKQVMEQAEKNRRFGERTILFVDEIHRFNKAQQDAFLPFVEKGSIILIGATTENPSFEVNGALLSRCKVFVLQALSKDDLCTLLHRAVRDPRGFGNQKVKIADDLIEAIAVFANGDARTALSTLEMAVLNGDVSDEGTITVSRETLEQCTSKKSLLYDKTGEEHYNIIYALHKSMRNSDPDAAVYWLARMLEAGEDPLYIARRVTRFASEDVGLADPRALEIAVAAYQACHFIGMPECSVHLTEAVVYLSLAPKSNAMDVAYMRAKSDALNTIAEPVPLVIRNAPTRLMKELDYGKGYIYAHDTEDKLSAMQCLPDSLKDRTYYTPTEEGVEGRFKTRLEEIKRWKRDHSDKK
;
A
#
# COMPACT_ATOMS: atom_id res chain seq x y z
N MET A 1 -6.01 65.88 2.66
CA MET A 1 -6.37 64.93 3.73
C MET A 1 -7.20 63.82 3.09
N MET A 2 -6.54 62.70 2.74
CA MET A 2 -7.22 61.49 2.34
C MET A 2 -7.55 60.70 3.60
N PHE A 3 -8.83 60.46 3.80
CA PHE A 3 -9.29 59.57 4.88
C PHE A 3 -9.06 58.15 4.42
N GLU A 4 -8.08 57.46 5.03
CA GLU A 4 -7.98 55.98 5.00
C GLU A 4 -9.22 55.43 5.72
N GLN A 5 -10.06 54.72 5.00
CA GLN A 5 -11.11 53.90 5.63
C GLN A 5 -10.44 52.69 6.25
N PRO A 6 -10.71 52.36 7.52
CA PRO A 6 -10.24 51.12 8.11
C PRO A 6 -10.96 49.97 7.38
N THR A 7 -10.19 49.10 6.75
CA THR A 7 -10.66 47.79 6.27
C THR A 7 -11.03 46.93 7.46
N PHE A 8 -12.30 46.94 7.83
CA PHE A 8 -12.88 45.88 8.65
C PHE A 8 -12.90 44.63 7.79
N PHE A 9 -12.35 43.54 8.30
CA PHE A 9 -12.18 42.16 7.82
C PHE A 9 -10.75 41.81 7.39
N GLU A 10 -9.80 41.92 8.32
CA GLU A 10 -8.74 40.91 8.41
C GLU A 10 -9.35 39.72 9.18
N ASN A 11 -10.14 38.91 8.51
CA ASN A 11 -10.33 37.53 8.93
C ASN A 11 -8.97 36.86 8.69
N GLU A 12 -8.14 36.72 9.72
CA GLU A 12 -7.08 35.72 9.73
C GLU A 12 -7.75 34.40 9.44
N VAL A 13 -7.62 33.91 8.20
CA VAL A 13 -8.04 32.55 7.84
C VAL A 13 -7.21 31.62 8.69
N SER A 14 -7.76 31.16 9.79
CA SER A 14 -7.07 30.29 10.72
C SER A 14 -6.69 29.02 9.97
N LEU A 15 -5.39 28.73 9.87
CA LEU A 15 -4.90 27.53 9.22
C LEU A 15 -5.57 26.30 9.85
N PRO A 16 -5.90 25.26 9.06
CA PRO A 16 -6.46 24.02 9.60
C PRO A 16 -5.59 23.43 10.71
N LEU A 17 -6.21 22.80 11.70
CA LEU A 17 -5.55 22.22 12.87
C LEU A 17 -4.35 21.33 12.49
N ALA A 18 -4.53 20.50 11.45
CA ALA A 18 -3.49 19.64 10.91
C ALA A 18 -2.26 20.41 10.38
N ALA A 19 -2.45 21.63 9.90
CA ALA A 19 -1.35 22.49 9.45
C ALA A 19 -0.66 23.19 10.64
N ARG A 20 -1.44 23.70 11.61
CA ARG A 20 -0.93 24.36 12.82
C ARG A 20 -0.11 23.42 13.70
N LEU A 21 -0.55 22.17 13.86
CA LEU A 21 0.09 21.14 14.68
C LEU A 21 1.14 20.31 13.96
N ARG A 22 1.52 20.70 12.74
CA ARG A 22 2.54 19.95 11.99
C ARG A 22 3.83 19.87 12.80
N PRO A 23 4.33 18.64 13.08
CA PRO A 23 5.60 18.41 13.78
C PRO A 23 6.76 19.14 13.11
N GLN A 24 7.60 19.78 13.92
CA GLN A 24 8.81 20.48 13.45
C GLN A 24 10.09 19.71 13.77
N THR A 25 10.04 18.78 14.73
CA THR A 25 11.16 17.95 15.15
C THR A 25 10.79 16.47 15.12
N LEU A 26 11.81 15.59 15.17
CA LEU A 26 11.60 14.14 15.27
C LEU A 26 10.89 13.73 16.58
N ASP A 27 11.09 14.48 17.65
CA ASP A 27 10.49 14.17 18.95
C ASP A 27 9.01 14.57 18.99
N GLU A 28 8.59 15.51 18.15
CA GLU A 28 7.19 15.83 17.93
C GLU A 28 6.49 14.87 16.98
N TYR A 29 7.26 14.10 16.20
CA TYR A 29 6.71 13.20 15.18
C TYR A 29 6.11 11.96 15.82
N CYS A 30 4.84 11.70 15.54
CA CYS A 30 4.10 10.59 16.11
C CYS A 30 4.22 9.32 15.25
N GLY A 31 4.36 8.16 15.88
CA GLY A 31 4.44 6.86 15.22
C GLY A 31 5.77 6.55 14.54
N GLN A 32 5.77 5.61 13.61
CA GLN A 32 6.91 5.15 12.80
C GLN A 32 8.13 4.69 13.63
N GLN A 33 7.91 4.08 14.79
CA GLN A 33 8.99 3.65 15.69
C GLN A 33 9.96 2.65 15.03
N HIS A 34 9.51 1.86 14.06
CA HIS A 34 10.33 0.94 13.28
C HIS A 34 11.37 1.65 12.40
N LEU A 35 11.15 2.93 12.03
CA LEU A 35 12.06 3.77 11.24
C LEU A 35 12.79 4.82 12.08
N LEU A 36 12.07 5.45 13.02
CA LEU A 36 12.51 6.64 13.77
C LEU A 36 12.81 6.35 15.23
N GLY A 37 12.62 5.14 15.74
CA GLY A 37 13.00 4.72 17.07
C GLY A 37 14.52 4.87 17.31
N LYS A 38 14.94 4.92 18.57
CA LYS A 38 16.36 5.02 18.94
C LYS A 38 17.18 3.92 18.26
N GLY A 39 18.30 4.30 17.62
CA GLY A 39 19.21 3.37 16.93
C GLY A 39 18.73 2.88 15.54
N LYS A 40 17.56 3.28 15.06
CA LYS A 40 17.08 2.93 13.71
C LYS A 40 17.84 3.68 12.62
N VAL A 41 17.92 3.04 11.45
CA VAL A 41 18.78 3.53 10.34
C VAL A 41 18.39 4.93 9.88
N LEU A 42 17.09 5.19 9.65
CA LEU A 42 16.65 6.51 9.18
C LEU A 42 16.92 7.58 10.21
N ARG A 43 16.63 7.33 11.51
CA ARG A 43 16.92 8.27 12.58
C ARG A 43 18.42 8.61 12.64
N ARG A 44 19.30 7.61 12.57
CA ARG A 44 20.76 7.84 12.58
C ARG A 44 21.22 8.66 11.38
N LEU A 45 20.69 8.41 10.18
CA LEU A 45 21.02 9.20 8.99
C LEU A 45 20.64 10.66 9.16
N ILE A 46 19.47 10.93 9.76
CA ILE A 46 19.01 12.31 10.03
C ILE A 46 19.87 12.98 11.12
N GLU A 47 20.15 12.27 12.21
CA GLU A 47 20.94 12.80 13.34
C GLU A 47 22.40 13.04 12.97
N SER A 48 22.99 12.21 12.11
CA SER A 48 24.37 12.35 11.62
C SER A 48 24.51 13.28 10.40
N ASP A 49 23.44 13.91 9.96
CA ASP A 49 23.41 14.78 8.77
C ASP A 49 23.92 14.10 7.48
N ASN A 50 23.76 12.78 7.38
CA ASN A 50 24.17 11.98 6.24
C ASN A 50 22.95 11.43 5.47
N VAL A 51 22.11 12.35 5.00
CA VAL A 51 20.87 12.04 4.31
C VAL A 51 21.12 11.94 2.80
N GLY A 52 20.78 10.80 2.22
CA GLY A 52 20.77 10.58 0.77
C GLY A 52 19.35 10.62 0.18
N SER A 53 19.24 10.46 -1.12
CA SER A 53 17.95 10.38 -1.82
C SER A 53 17.14 9.17 -1.37
N MET A 54 15.81 9.35 -1.21
CA MET A 54 14.93 8.34 -0.67
C MET A 54 13.51 8.44 -1.20
N ILE A 55 12.76 7.35 -1.08
CA ILE A 55 11.34 7.27 -1.38
C ILE A 55 10.59 6.89 -0.11
N PHE A 56 9.60 7.69 0.26
CA PHE A 56 8.65 7.38 1.33
C PHE A 56 7.41 6.72 0.74
N TRP A 57 7.21 5.46 1.03
CA TRP A 57 6.05 4.70 0.61
C TRP A 57 5.14 4.39 1.80
N GLY A 58 3.85 4.67 1.68
CA GLY A 58 2.87 4.36 2.72
C GLY A 58 1.54 5.07 2.51
N PRO A 59 0.51 4.74 3.30
CA PRO A 59 -0.83 5.28 3.15
C PRO A 59 -0.88 6.80 3.31
N PRO A 60 -2.00 7.45 2.94
CA PRO A 60 -2.18 8.89 3.15
C PRO A 60 -2.17 9.23 4.65
N GLY A 61 -1.89 10.49 4.98
CA GLY A 61 -1.98 11.02 6.34
C GLY A 61 -0.95 10.52 7.36
N VAL A 62 -0.01 9.64 7.00
CA VAL A 62 1.02 9.10 7.92
C VAL A 62 2.23 10.02 8.13
N GLY A 63 2.23 11.21 7.53
CA GLY A 63 3.25 12.23 7.77
C GLY A 63 4.43 12.23 6.80
N LYS A 64 4.36 11.65 5.60
CA LYS A 64 5.45 11.62 4.59
C LYS A 64 6.03 13.01 4.33
N THR A 65 5.19 13.99 3.99
CA THR A 65 5.58 15.40 3.75
C THR A 65 6.17 16.04 5.00
N THR A 66 5.60 15.75 6.16
CA THR A 66 6.09 16.27 7.47
C THR A 66 7.49 15.75 7.75
N LEU A 67 7.74 14.47 7.55
CA LEU A 67 9.05 13.87 7.75
C LEU A 67 10.11 14.48 6.83
N ALA A 68 9.78 14.70 5.56
CA ALA A 68 10.67 15.36 4.62
C ALA A 68 11.06 16.79 5.08
N ARG A 69 10.08 17.56 5.58
CA ARG A 69 10.35 18.90 6.14
C ARG A 69 11.22 18.87 7.40
N ILE A 70 10.97 17.92 8.31
CA ILE A 70 11.82 17.73 9.51
C ILE A 70 13.26 17.43 9.10
N ILE A 71 13.46 16.56 8.11
CA ILE A 71 14.79 16.25 7.56
C ILE A 71 15.46 17.53 7.04
N ALA A 72 14.75 18.29 6.22
CA ALA A 72 15.31 19.51 5.63
C ALA A 72 15.70 20.55 6.71
N ASN A 73 14.83 20.77 7.70
CA ASN A 73 15.10 21.67 8.80
C ASN A 73 16.32 21.22 9.62
N ARG A 74 16.42 19.93 9.91
CA ARG A 74 17.52 19.36 10.69
C ARG A 74 18.86 19.47 9.96
N THR A 75 18.87 19.25 8.66
CA THR A 75 20.06 19.26 7.82
C THR A 75 20.40 20.66 7.28
N LYS A 76 19.65 21.70 7.66
CA LYS A 76 19.79 23.07 7.15
C LYS A 76 19.83 23.14 5.61
N ALA A 77 19.14 22.22 4.95
CA ALA A 77 19.05 22.18 3.50
C ALA A 77 17.91 23.09 3.01
N ASN A 78 18.11 23.66 1.84
CA ASN A 78 17.05 24.40 1.16
C ASN A 78 15.94 23.40 0.73
N PHE A 79 14.71 23.60 1.20
CA PHE A 79 13.58 22.71 0.95
C PHE A 79 12.71 23.24 -0.17
N ILE A 80 12.59 22.46 -1.24
CA ILE A 80 11.72 22.76 -2.37
C ILE A 80 10.61 21.70 -2.40
N ASP A 81 9.37 22.17 -2.18
CA ASP A 81 8.16 21.36 -2.28
C ASP A 81 7.64 21.42 -3.72
N PHE A 82 7.74 20.31 -4.43
CA PHE A 82 7.46 20.24 -5.85
C PHE A 82 6.15 19.49 -6.11
N SER A 83 5.18 20.21 -6.69
CA SER A 83 3.85 19.67 -6.97
C SER A 83 3.82 18.91 -8.29
N THR A 84 3.36 17.67 -8.26
CA THR A 84 3.16 16.85 -9.47
C THR A 84 1.99 17.30 -10.34
N VAL A 85 1.08 18.12 -9.79
CA VAL A 85 -0.16 18.53 -10.48
C VAL A 85 0.07 19.73 -11.40
N THR A 86 0.98 20.65 -11.04
CA THR A 86 1.16 21.93 -11.73
C THR A 86 2.46 22.02 -12.52
N SER A 87 3.37 21.05 -12.36
CA SER A 87 4.75 21.22 -12.82
C SER A 87 5.10 20.42 -14.07
N GLY A 88 5.51 21.14 -15.11
CA GLY A 88 6.02 20.57 -16.36
C GLY A 88 7.55 20.30 -16.34
N ILE A 89 8.06 19.62 -17.38
CA ILE A 89 9.50 19.32 -17.54
C ILE A 89 10.37 20.58 -17.50
N LYS A 90 9.86 21.72 -17.99
CA LYS A 90 10.61 23.00 -17.99
C LYS A 90 10.87 23.48 -16.57
N GLU A 91 9.85 23.42 -15.70
CA GLU A 91 9.97 23.83 -14.30
C GLU A 91 10.89 22.91 -13.52
N ILE A 92 10.81 21.59 -13.78
CA ILE A 92 11.77 20.62 -13.22
C ILE A 92 13.20 21.06 -13.54
N LYS A 93 13.50 21.36 -14.82
CA LYS A 93 14.84 21.78 -15.23
C LYS A 93 15.29 23.08 -14.57
N GLN A 94 14.43 24.08 -14.47
CA GLN A 94 14.75 25.36 -13.82
C GLN A 94 15.12 25.16 -12.33
N VAL A 95 14.32 24.38 -11.61
CA VAL A 95 14.61 24.04 -10.21
C VAL A 95 15.93 23.29 -10.07
N MET A 96 16.20 22.36 -10.97
CA MET A 96 17.46 21.60 -10.99
C MET A 96 18.67 22.49 -11.25
N GLU A 97 18.59 23.42 -12.20
CA GLU A 97 19.66 24.38 -12.49
C GLU A 97 19.92 25.33 -11.32
N GLN A 98 18.85 25.72 -10.60
CA GLN A 98 19.00 26.53 -9.39
C GLN A 98 19.68 25.73 -8.26
N ALA A 99 19.29 24.48 -8.06
CA ALA A 99 19.93 23.60 -7.08
C ALA A 99 21.41 23.35 -7.40
N GLU A 100 21.77 23.23 -8.67
CA GLU A 100 23.18 23.11 -9.10
C GLU A 100 23.99 24.38 -8.81
N LYS A 101 23.37 25.58 -8.97
CA LYS A 101 23.99 26.84 -8.57
C LYS A 101 24.20 26.92 -7.06
N ASN A 102 23.16 26.60 -6.27
CA ASN A 102 23.20 26.60 -4.82
C ASN A 102 24.32 25.68 -4.29
N ARG A 103 24.45 24.48 -4.89
CA ARG A 103 25.53 23.54 -4.55
C ARG A 103 26.92 24.12 -4.70
N ARG A 104 27.17 24.96 -5.72
CA ARG A 104 28.47 25.63 -5.92
C ARG A 104 28.82 26.58 -4.79
N PHE A 105 27.83 27.08 -4.06
CA PHE A 105 27.99 27.88 -2.85
C PHE A 105 27.98 27.07 -1.55
N GLY A 106 28.00 25.72 -1.66
CA GLY A 106 28.01 24.83 -0.50
C GLY A 106 26.62 24.57 0.12
N GLU A 107 25.55 25.05 -0.51
CA GLU A 107 24.18 24.85 -0.03
C GLU A 107 23.63 23.52 -0.54
N ARG A 108 23.02 22.75 0.36
CA ARG A 108 22.30 21.52 0.01
C ARG A 108 20.84 21.83 -0.33
N THR A 109 20.30 21.15 -1.31
CA THR A 109 18.90 21.28 -1.72
C THR A 109 18.21 19.92 -1.57
N ILE A 110 17.13 19.89 -0.77
CA ILE A 110 16.19 18.77 -0.71
C ILE A 110 15.01 19.11 -1.60
N LEU A 111 14.80 18.28 -2.62
CA LEU A 111 13.62 18.33 -3.46
C LEU A 111 12.62 17.30 -2.96
N PHE A 112 11.50 17.75 -2.44
CA PHE A 112 10.39 16.90 -2.08
C PHE A 112 9.38 16.82 -3.23
N VAL A 113 9.05 15.60 -3.65
CA VAL A 113 8.06 15.34 -4.71
C VAL A 113 6.93 14.49 -4.11
N ASP A 114 5.79 15.13 -3.87
CA ASP A 114 4.61 14.41 -3.39
C ASP A 114 3.95 13.67 -4.56
N GLU A 115 3.45 12.45 -4.27
CA GLU A 115 2.83 11.55 -5.26
C GLU A 115 3.69 11.37 -6.53
N ILE A 116 4.97 11.04 -6.35
CA ILE A 116 5.98 10.91 -7.42
C ILE A 116 5.53 9.94 -8.55
N HIS A 117 4.64 9.00 -8.26
CA HIS A 117 4.05 8.07 -9.24
C HIS A 117 3.21 8.77 -10.32
N ARG A 118 2.75 10.01 -10.08
CA ARG A 118 2.02 10.80 -11.08
C ARG A 118 2.91 11.36 -12.19
N PHE A 119 4.21 11.39 -11.99
CA PHE A 119 5.15 11.74 -13.03
C PHE A 119 5.35 10.59 -14.01
N ASN A 120 5.32 10.91 -15.30
CA ASN A 120 5.68 9.95 -16.34
C ASN A 120 7.19 9.63 -16.31
N LYS A 121 7.61 8.58 -17.03
CA LYS A 121 9.00 8.12 -17.04
C LYS A 121 10.00 9.22 -17.43
N ALA A 122 9.66 10.05 -18.42
CA ALA A 122 10.54 11.13 -18.88
C ALA A 122 10.73 12.24 -17.82
N GLN A 123 9.68 12.52 -17.04
CA GLN A 123 9.76 13.45 -15.92
C GLN A 123 10.59 12.89 -14.77
N GLN A 124 10.44 11.59 -14.46
CA GLN A 124 11.26 10.92 -13.45
C GLN A 124 12.73 10.82 -13.90
N ASP A 125 12.99 10.56 -15.16
CA ASP A 125 14.35 10.53 -15.73
C ASP A 125 15.06 11.89 -15.64
N ALA A 126 14.31 12.99 -15.68
CA ALA A 126 14.89 14.33 -15.57
C ALA A 126 15.60 14.60 -14.23
N PHE A 127 15.26 13.84 -13.17
CA PHE A 127 15.94 13.94 -11.87
C PHE A 127 17.30 13.21 -11.84
N LEU A 128 17.48 12.15 -12.64
CA LEU A 128 18.64 11.25 -12.56
C LEU A 128 19.99 11.97 -12.58
N PRO A 129 20.29 12.88 -13.54
CA PRO A 129 21.59 13.53 -13.61
C PRO A 129 21.93 14.35 -12.35
N PHE A 130 20.92 14.89 -11.68
CA PHE A 130 21.10 15.75 -10.51
C PHE A 130 21.18 14.95 -9.20
N VAL A 131 20.47 13.82 -9.14
CA VAL A 131 20.58 12.85 -8.04
C VAL A 131 21.98 12.20 -8.08
N GLU A 132 22.46 11.78 -9.25
CA GLU A 132 23.77 11.18 -9.44
C GLU A 132 24.92 12.11 -9.09
N LYS A 133 24.81 13.39 -9.46
CA LYS A 133 25.81 14.41 -9.12
C LYS A 133 25.74 14.86 -7.66
N GLY A 134 24.69 14.49 -6.93
CA GLY A 134 24.42 15.00 -5.59
C GLY A 134 24.07 16.50 -5.56
N SER A 135 23.57 17.05 -6.67
CA SER A 135 23.10 18.44 -6.73
C SER A 135 21.81 18.63 -5.99
N ILE A 136 21.02 17.56 -5.88
CA ILE A 136 19.82 17.48 -5.06
C ILE A 136 19.83 16.21 -4.22
N ILE A 137 19.14 16.27 -3.10
CA ILE A 137 18.66 15.11 -2.35
C ILE A 137 17.19 14.97 -2.68
N LEU A 138 16.83 13.94 -3.43
CA LEU A 138 15.44 13.68 -3.80
C LEU A 138 14.73 12.93 -2.68
N ILE A 139 13.61 13.47 -2.19
CA ILE A 139 12.69 12.75 -1.31
C ILE A 139 11.35 12.61 -2.06
N GLY A 140 11.12 11.46 -2.66
CA GLY A 140 9.82 11.13 -3.27
C GLY A 140 8.85 10.57 -2.24
N ALA A 141 7.57 10.95 -2.31
CA ALA A 141 6.50 10.34 -1.54
C ALA A 141 5.49 9.67 -2.48
N THR A 142 4.95 8.53 -2.07
CA THR A 142 3.93 7.82 -2.84
C THR A 142 3.04 6.96 -1.95
N THR A 143 1.79 6.79 -2.35
CA THR A 143 0.86 5.81 -1.79
C THR A 143 0.90 4.49 -2.55
N GLU A 144 1.37 4.51 -3.80
CA GLU A 144 1.45 3.35 -4.67
C GLU A 144 2.77 2.57 -4.48
N ASN A 145 2.80 1.31 -4.89
CA ASN A 145 4.00 0.49 -4.77
C ASN A 145 5.11 1.02 -5.70
N PRO A 146 6.22 1.53 -5.14
CA PRO A 146 7.27 2.16 -5.95
C PRO A 146 7.94 1.21 -6.92
N SER A 147 7.89 -0.10 -6.71
CA SER A 147 8.48 -1.09 -7.63
C SER A 147 7.77 -1.14 -8.99
N PHE A 148 6.51 -0.68 -9.07
CA PHE A 148 5.75 -0.62 -10.32
C PHE A 148 5.70 0.78 -10.91
N GLU A 149 5.67 1.80 -10.05
CA GLU A 149 5.34 3.16 -10.43
C GLU A 149 6.57 4.08 -10.55
N VAL A 150 7.66 3.76 -9.88
CA VAL A 150 8.88 4.56 -9.93
C VAL A 150 9.90 3.89 -10.87
N ASN A 151 10.52 4.70 -11.72
CA ASN A 151 11.53 4.23 -12.66
C ASN A 151 12.66 3.47 -11.93
N GLY A 152 13.00 2.28 -12.43
CA GLY A 152 14.05 1.42 -11.86
C GLY A 152 15.42 2.10 -11.73
N ALA A 153 15.76 3.00 -12.67
CA ALA A 153 16.99 3.78 -12.60
C ALA A 153 16.98 4.76 -11.41
N LEU A 154 15.84 5.34 -11.08
CA LEU A 154 15.67 6.23 -9.93
C LEU A 154 15.65 5.43 -8.63
N LEU A 155 14.93 4.30 -8.59
CA LEU A 155 14.89 3.40 -7.44
C LEU A 155 16.25 2.86 -7.03
N SER A 156 17.12 2.57 -8.00
CA SER A 156 18.50 2.08 -7.72
C SER A 156 19.37 3.11 -6.99
N ARG A 157 18.97 4.38 -7.00
CA ARG A 157 19.68 5.53 -6.40
C ARG A 157 18.99 6.07 -5.15
N CYS A 158 17.80 5.59 -4.85
CA CYS A 158 17.00 6.02 -3.72
C CYS A 158 16.79 4.87 -2.74
N LYS A 159 16.88 5.16 -1.44
CA LYS A 159 16.50 4.17 -0.43
C LYS A 159 15.01 4.25 -0.16
N VAL A 160 14.31 3.12 -0.27
CA VAL A 160 12.88 3.07 0.03
C VAL A 160 12.66 2.86 1.53
N PHE A 161 11.83 3.72 2.14
CA PHE A 161 11.37 3.60 3.51
C PHE A 161 9.85 3.43 3.51
N VAL A 162 9.39 2.35 4.14
CA VAL A 162 7.96 2.04 4.21
C VAL A 162 7.38 2.63 5.49
N LEU A 163 6.51 3.64 5.34
CA LEU A 163 5.75 4.21 6.45
C LEU A 163 4.46 3.40 6.63
N GLN A 164 4.16 3.07 7.87
CA GLN A 164 2.96 2.33 8.24
C GLN A 164 1.82 3.29 8.62
N ALA A 165 0.58 2.82 8.55
CA ALA A 165 -0.55 3.52 9.15
C ALA A 165 -0.26 3.77 10.64
N LEU A 166 -0.71 4.90 11.15
CA LEU A 166 -0.55 5.22 12.58
C LEU A 166 -1.44 4.28 13.40
N SER A 167 -0.93 3.80 14.53
CA SER A 167 -1.72 3.01 15.45
C SER A 167 -2.81 3.86 16.13
N LYS A 168 -3.83 3.21 16.69
CA LYS A 168 -4.84 3.88 17.52
C LYS A 168 -4.18 4.70 18.62
N ASP A 169 -3.18 4.14 19.30
CA ASP A 169 -2.48 4.80 20.41
C ASP A 169 -1.68 6.02 19.94
N ASP A 170 -1.04 5.93 18.76
CA ASP A 170 -0.36 7.07 18.14
C ASP A 170 -1.35 8.20 17.86
N LEU A 171 -2.52 7.88 17.30
CA LEU A 171 -3.57 8.87 17.01
C LEU A 171 -4.17 9.45 18.29
N CYS A 172 -4.45 8.65 19.32
CA CYS A 172 -4.90 9.15 20.62
C CYS A 172 -3.88 10.13 21.23
N THR A 173 -2.59 9.78 21.18
CA THR A 173 -1.51 10.66 21.64
C THR A 173 -1.49 11.98 20.87
N LEU A 174 -1.65 11.93 19.56
CA LEU A 174 -1.72 13.11 18.69
C LEU A 174 -2.94 13.99 19.03
N LEU A 175 -4.12 13.39 19.23
CA LEU A 175 -5.37 14.08 19.54
C LEU A 175 -5.30 14.73 20.94
N HIS A 176 -4.80 14.04 21.96
CA HIS A 176 -4.60 14.62 23.28
C HIS A 176 -3.61 15.79 23.24
N ARG A 177 -2.55 15.67 22.42
CA ARG A 177 -1.63 16.79 22.20
C ARG A 177 -2.36 17.97 21.53
N ALA A 178 -3.22 17.72 20.55
CA ALA A 178 -3.98 18.75 19.83
C ALA A 178 -4.89 19.55 20.76
N VAL A 179 -5.47 18.92 21.78
CA VAL A 179 -6.30 19.58 22.80
C VAL A 179 -5.45 20.47 23.74
N ARG A 180 -4.20 20.09 24.02
CA ARG A 180 -3.34 20.75 25.04
C ARG A 180 -2.33 21.75 24.46
N ASP A 181 -1.90 21.56 23.21
CA ASP A 181 -0.87 22.38 22.57
C ASP A 181 -1.46 23.78 22.24
N PRO A 182 -0.77 24.88 22.58
CA PRO A 182 -1.20 26.24 22.22
C PRO A 182 -1.43 26.46 20.72
N ARG A 183 -0.72 25.72 19.87
CA ARG A 183 -0.94 25.72 18.41
C ARG A 183 -2.26 25.04 18.02
N GLY A 184 -2.82 24.23 18.90
CA GLY A 184 -4.11 23.57 18.74
C GLY A 184 -5.22 24.30 19.50
N PHE A 185 -5.75 23.62 20.51
CA PHE A 185 -6.82 24.13 21.37
C PHE A 185 -6.35 24.48 22.79
N GLY A 186 -5.05 24.44 23.08
CA GLY A 186 -4.51 24.66 24.43
C GLY A 186 -4.80 26.04 25.03
N ASN A 187 -5.17 27.03 24.22
CA ASN A 187 -5.64 28.33 24.66
C ASN A 187 -7.15 28.43 24.92
N GLN A 188 -7.88 27.35 24.71
CA GLN A 188 -9.33 27.24 24.89
C GLN A 188 -9.64 26.20 25.99
N LYS A 189 -10.74 26.36 26.66
CA LYS A 189 -11.22 25.36 27.62
C LYS A 189 -12.02 24.29 26.89
N VAL A 190 -11.34 23.25 26.37
CA VAL A 190 -11.99 22.14 25.67
C VAL A 190 -12.11 20.94 26.59
N LYS A 191 -13.32 20.40 26.71
CA LYS A 191 -13.66 19.17 27.44
C LYS A 191 -14.13 18.12 26.46
N ILE A 192 -13.36 17.06 26.32
CA ILE A 192 -13.67 15.89 25.50
C ILE A 192 -13.31 14.63 26.31
N ALA A 193 -14.18 13.63 26.33
CA ALA A 193 -13.96 12.38 27.03
C ALA A 193 -12.98 11.48 26.25
N ASP A 194 -12.23 10.63 26.97
CA ASP A 194 -11.21 9.77 26.36
C ASP A 194 -11.82 8.75 25.37
N ASP A 195 -13.02 8.25 25.65
CA ASP A 195 -13.74 7.36 24.74
C ASP A 195 -14.11 8.03 23.41
N LEU A 196 -14.35 9.35 23.40
CA LEU A 196 -14.59 10.10 22.17
C LEU A 196 -13.27 10.36 21.40
N ILE A 197 -12.17 10.59 22.11
CA ILE A 197 -10.83 10.65 21.49
C ILE A 197 -10.48 9.32 20.82
N GLU A 198 -10.73 8.20 21.50
CA GLU A 198 -10.56 6.87 20.95
C GLU A 198 -11.45 6.62 19.71
N ALA A 199 -12.72 7.06 19.78
CA ALA A 199 -13.64 6.96 18.64
C ALA A 199 -13.15 7.73 17.42
N ILE A 200 -12.60 8.95 17.60
CA ILE A 200 -11.96 9.72 16.51
C ILE A 200 -10.74 8.99 15.95
N ALA A 201 -9.88 8.43 16.82
CA ALA A 201 -8.70 7.70 16.41
C ALA A 201 -9.05 6.46 15.57
N VAL A 202 -10.07 5.72 15.98
CA VAL A 202 -10.59 4.56 15.23
C VAL A 202 -11.18 4.99 13.89
N PHE A 203 -12.02 6.03 13.88
CA PHE A 203 -12.61 6.58 12.66
C PHE A 203 -11.56 7.01 11.64
N ALA A 204 -10.48 7.63 12.11
CA ALA A 204 -9.39 8.14 11.24
C ALA A 204 -8.55 7.03 10.58
N ASN A 205 -8.63 5.80 11.05
CA ASN A 205 -8.02 4.62 10.42
C ASN A 205 -6.55 4.82 10.03
N GLY A 206 -5.73 5.33 10.94
CA GLY A 206 -4.29 5.52 10.72
C GLY A 206 -3.90 6.84 10.02
N ASP A 207 -4.86 7.68 9.65
CA ASP A 207 -4.65 8.98 9.00
C ASP A 207 -4.71 10.12 10.01
N ALA A 208 -3.55 10.74 10.32
CA ALA A 208 -3.47 11.87 11.24
C ALA A 208 -4.23 13.12 10.76
N ARG A 209 -4.33 13.34 9.45
CA ARG A 209 -5.03 14.49 8.88
C ARG A 209 -6.53 14.36 9.11
N THR A 210 -7.07 13.17 8.84
CA THR A 210 -8.49 12.86 9.12
C THR A 210 -8.79 12.97 10.62
N ALA A 211 -7.91 12.43 11.49
CA ALA A 211 -8.09 12.53 12.95
C ALA A 211 -8.16 13.99 13.42
N LEU A 212 -7.20 14.81 13.02
CA LEU A 212 -7.14 16.23 13.42
C LEU A 212 -8.29 17.04 12.84
N SER A 213 -8.69 16.80 11.58
CA SER A 213 -9.84 17.49 10.97
C SER A 213 -11.16 17.12 11.66
N THR A 214 -11.33 15.85 12.04
CA THR A 214 -12.52 15.41 12.79
C THR A 214 -12.55 16.04 14.18
N LEU A 215 -11.43 16.08 14.89
CA LEU A 215 -11.35 16.78 16.18
C LEU A 215 -11.66 18.26 16.04
N GLU A 216 -11.09 18.94 15.02
CA GLU A 216 -11.34 20.36 14.76
C GLU A 216 -12.83 20.62 14.53
N MET A 217 -13.45 19.83 13.69
CA MET A 217 -14.89 19.93 13.42
C MET A 217 -15.72 19.68 14.68
N ALA A 218 -15.37 18.68 15.49
CA ALA A 218 -16.09 18.35 16.72
C ALA A 218 -15.97 19.46 17.78
N VAL A 219 -14.79 20.09 17.92
CA VAL A 219 -14.58 21.21 18.84
C VAL A 219 -15.31 22.46 18.38
N LEU A 220 -15.27 22.79 17.07
CA LEU A 220 -15.97 23.95 16.51
C LEU A 220 -17.50 23.87 16.61
N ASN A 221 -18.04 22.65 16.69
CA ASN A 221 -19.49 22.40 16.86
C ASN A 221 -19.86 21.93 18.28
N GLY A 222 -18.93 22.01 19.26
CA GLY A 222 -19.17 21.64 20.63
C GLY A 222 -20.06 22.66 21.38
N ASP A 223 -20.71 22.19 22.43
CA ASP A 223 -21.57 23.04 23.28
C ASP A 223 -20.73 23.97 24.14
N VAL A 224 -20.98 25.27 24.04
CA VAL A 224 -20.25 26.30 24.80
C VAL A 224 -21.03 26.65 26.07
N SER A 225 -20.43 26.44 27.25
CA SER A 225 -21.03 26.85 28.50
C SER A 225 -20.87 28.36 28.75
N ASP A 226 -21.62 28.91 29.72
CA ASP A 226 -21.52 30.32 30.14
C ASP A 226 -20.09 30.74 30.58
N GLU A 227 -19.30 29.78 31.02
CA GLU A 227 -17.89 29.97 31.43
C GLU A 227 -16.91 29.84 30.25
N GLY A 228 -17.40 29.71 29.02
CA GLY A 228 -16.60 29.57 27.81
C GLY A 228 -15.92 28.21 27.65
N THR A 229 -16.40 27.17 28.35
CA THR A 229 -15.92 25.79 28.17
C THR A 229 -16.64 25.14 27.02
N ILE A 230 -15.90 24.65 26.04
CA ILE A 230 -16.42 23.90 24.89
C ILE A 230 -16.48 22.43 25.27
N THR A 231 -17.67 21.84 25.28
CA THR A 231 -17.87 20.41 25.57
C THR A 231 -18.22 19.68 24.29
N VAL A 232 -17.41 18.67 23.92
CA VAL A 232 -17.71 17.77 22.81
C VAL A 232 -18.52 16.60 23.34
N SER A 233 -19.77 16.46 22.84
CA SER A 233 -20.63 15.34 23.17
C SER A 233 -20.51 14.22 22.13
N ARG A 234 -21.08 13.04 22.44
CA ARG A 234 -21.18 11.93 21.49
C ARG A 234 -22.04 12.30 20.30
N GLU A 235 -23.14 13.01 20.54
CA GLU A 235 -24.07 13.47 19.51
C GLU A 235 -23.38 14.43 18.53
N THR A 236 -22.57 15.36 19.04
CA THR A 236 -21.77 16.28 18.23
C THR A 236 -20.80 15.50 17.35
N LEU A 237 -20.10 14.52 17.92
CA LEU A 237 -19.16 13.70 17.16
C LEU A 237 -19.86 12.85 16.09
N GLU A 238 -21.04 12.29 16.38
CA GLU A 238 -21.85 11.54 15.42
C GLU A 238 -22.36 12.40 14.26
N GLN A 239 -22.61 13.69 14.48
CA GLN A 239 -22.96 14.63 13.42
C GLN A 239 -21.74 14.99 12.54
N CYS A 240 -20.56 15.08 13.12
CA CYS A 240 -19.31 15.33 12.41
C CYS A 240 -18.80 14.12 11.60
N THR A 241 -19.25 12.92 12.00
CA THR A 241 -18.91 11.65 11.36
C THR A 241 -20.19 10.93 10.97
N SER A 242 -20.22 10.16 9.89
CA SER A 242 -21.41 9.38 9.60
C SER A 242 -21.65 8.38 10.75
N LYS A 243 -22.88 8.35 11.30
CA LYS A 243 -23.27 7.50 12.46
C LYS A 243 -22.81 6.04 12.38
N LYS A 244 -22.77 5.48 11.16
CA LYS A 244 -22.38 4.09 10.89
C LYS A 244 -20.86 3.86 11.05
N SER A 245 -20.02 4.86 10.81
CA SER A 245 -18.55 4.75 10.86
C SER A 245 -17.99 4.66 12.29
N LEU A 246 -18.65 5.23 13.29
CA LEU A 246 -18.16 5.21 14.68
C LEU A 246 -18.33 3.86 15.38
N LEU A 247 -19.23 3.01 14.87
CA LEU A 247 -19.53 1.69 15.44
C LEU A 247 -18.66 0.57 14.82
N TYR A 248 -17.87 0.90 13.78
CA TYR A 248 -17.06 -0.08 13.07
C TYR A 248 -15.58 0.26 13.19
N ASP A 249 -14.86 -0.57 13.93
CA ASP A 249 -13.40 -0.47 14.04
C ASP A 249 -12.73 -1.02 12.77
N LYS A 250 -12.41 -0.12 11.83
CA LYS A 250 -11.78 -0.48 10.53
C LYS A 250 -10.36 -1.04 10.63
N THR A 251 -9.72 -0.93 11.79
CA THR A 251 -8.32 -1.38 12.00
C THR A 251 -8.15 -2.31 13.17
N GLY A 252 -9.19 -2.49 13.99
CA GLY A 252 -9.16 -3.30 15.17
C GLY A 252 -9.48 -4.77 14.93
N GLU A 253 -9.53 -5.53 16.00
CA GLU A 253 -9.79 -6.96 15.99
C GLU A 253 -11.12 -7.32 15.31
N GLU A 254 -12.16 -6.48 15.46
CA GLU A 254 -13.49 -6.70 14.87
C GLU A 254 -13.48 -6.62 13.33
N HIS A 255 -12.70 -5.70 12.74
CA HIS A 255 -12.52 -5.62 11.28
C HIS A 255 -11.93 -6.93 10.72
N TYR A 256 -10.88 -7.43 11.35
CA TYR A 256 -10.27 -8.71 10.94
C TYR A 256 -11.22 -9.88 11.20
N ASN A 257 -11.94 -9.86 12.31
CA ASN A 257 -12.91 -10.92 12.64
C ASN A 257 -14.02 -11.01 11.59
N ILE A 258 -14.56 -9.89 11.11
CA ILE A 258 -15.66 -9.89 10.13
C ILE A 258 -15.18 -10.36 8.76
N ILE A 259 -14.03 -9.89 8.25
CA ILE A 259 -13.52 -10.39 6.96
C ILE A 259 -13.14 -11.87 7.04
N TYR A 260 -12.61 -12.35 8.17
CA TYR A 260 -12.38 -13.77 8.37
C TYR A 260 -13.69 -14.57 8.51
N ALA A 261 -14.73 -13.98 9.10
CA ALA A 261 -16.06 -14.60 9.16
C ALA A 261 -16.64 -14.76 7.74
N LEU A 262 -16.54 -13.73 6.89
CA LEU A 262 -16.92 -13.82 5.49
C LEU A 262 -16.17 -14.95 4.76
N HIS A 263 -14.85 -14.99 4.85
CA HIS A 263 -14.05 -16.03 4.21
C HIS A 263 -14.36 -17.44 4.75
N LYS A 264 -14.52 -17.57 6.07
CA LYS A 264 -14.86 -18.86 6.69
C LYS A 264 -16.25 -19.34 6.30
N SER A 265 -17.22 -18.43 6.16
CA SER A 265 -18.56 -18.75 5.69
C SER A 265 -18.53 -19.25 4.24
N MET A 266 -17.84 -18.54 3.34
CA MET A 266 -17.66 -18.99 1.95
C MET A 266 -16.93 -20.35 1.88
N ARG A 267 -15.90 -20.56 2.69
CA ARG A 267 -15.15 -21.83 2.76
C ARG A 267 -15.99 -22.99 3.28
N ASN A 268 -16.91 -22.68 4.21
CA ASN A 268 -17.87 -23.64 4.76
C ASN A 268 -19.09 -23.85 3.86
N SER A 269 -19.13 -23.25 2.66
CA SER A 269 -20.25 -23.32 1.72
C SER A 269 -21.59 -22.86 2.30
N ASP A 270 -21.53 -21.81 3.16
CA ASP A 270 -22.69 -21.16 3.77
C ASP A 270 -22.91 -19.78 3.14
N PRO A 271 -23.71 -19.70 2.04
CA PRO A 271 -23.95 -18.46 1.34
C PRO A 271 -24.74 -17.44 2.18
N ASP A 272 -25.65 -17.87 3.06
CA ASP A 272 -26.46 -16.98 3.86
C ASP A 272 -25.61 -16.25 4.91
N ALA A 273 -24.74 -16.97 5.62
CA ALA A 273 -23.78 -16.36 6.52
C ALA A 273 -22.81 -15.46 5.78
N ALA A 274 -22.33 -15.85 4.61
CA ALA A 274 -21.41 -15.05 3.80
C ALA A 274 -22.04 -13.73 3.35
N VAL A 275 -23.28 -13.75 2.86
CA VAL A 275 -24.04 -12.53 2.48
C VAL A 275 -24.28 -11.63 3.69
N TYR A 276 -24.60 -12.22 4.86
CA TYR A 276 -24.78 -11.44 6.08
C TYR A 276 -23.49 -10.68 6.47
N TRP A 277 -22.34 -11.37 6.48
CA TRP A 277 -21.07 -10.73 6.82
C TRP A 277 -20.64 -9.68 5.79
N LEU A 278 -20.90 -9.92 4.49
CA LEU A 278 -20.71 -8.93 3.44
C LEU A 278 -21.53 -7.68 3.69
N ALA A 279 -22.87 -7.85 3.93
CA ALA A 279 -23.78 -6.74 4.19
C ALA A 279 -23.34 -5.94 5.44
N ARG A 280 -22.93 -6.66 6.51
CA ARG A 280 -22.45 -6.02 7.73
C ARG A 280 -21.19 -5.17 7.50
N MET A 281 -20.25 -5.61 6.64
CA MET A 281 -19.08 -4.82 6.25
C MET A 281 -19.46 -3.57 5.44
N LEU A 282 -20.31 -3.73 4.43
CA LEU A 282 -20.75 -2.61 3.58
C LEU A 282 -21.54 -1.56 4.37
N GLU A 283 -22.47 -2.00 5.23
CA GLU A 283 -23.26 -1.10 6.08
C GLU A 283 -22.40 -0.39 7.16
N ALA A 284 -21.29 -1.01 7.55
CA ALA A 284 -20.30 -0.38 8.43
C ALA A 284 -19.39 0.64 7.71
N GLY A 285 -19.54 0.80 6.39
CA GLY A 285 -18.77 1.73 5.57
C GLY A 285 -17.40 1.22 5.15
N GLU A 286 -17.20 -0.13 5.09
CA GLU A 286 -15.96 -0.70 4.54
C GLU A 286 -15.82 -0.36 3.06
N ASP A 287 -14.57 -0.17 2.61
CA ASP A 287 -14.27 0.04 1.21
C ASP A 287 -14.69 -1.19 0.36
N PRO A 288 -15.64 -1.05 -0.57
CA PRO A 288 -16.07 -2.17 -1.41
C PRO A 288 -14.94 -2.75 -2.25
N LEU A 289 -13.94 -1.95 -2.61
CA LEU A 289 -12.74 -2.43 -3.32
C LEU A 289 -11.83 -3.28 -2.42
N TYR A 290 -11.77 -2.97 -1.11
CA TYR A 290 -11.07 -3.84 -0.16
C TYR A 290 -11.74 -5.20 -0.08
N ILE A 291 -13.07 -5.24 0.06
CA ILE A 291 -13.84 -6.49 0.10
C ILE A 291 -13.64 -7.26 -1.20
N ALA A 292 -13.76 -6.59 -2.36
CA ALA A 292 -13.58 -7.21 -3.67
C ALA A 292 -12.18 -7.82 -3.85
N ARG A 293 -11.12 -7.16 -3.38
CA ARG A 293 -9.75 -7.71 -3.35
C ARG A 293 -9.66 -9.01 -2.55
N ARG A 294 -10.33 -9.03 -1.39
CA ARG A 294 -10.34 -10.21 -0.52
C ARG A 294 -11.13 -11.37 -1.15
N VAL A 295 -12.26 -11.07 -1.79
CA VAL A 295 -13.07 -12.04 -2.55
C VAL A 295 -12.28 -12.59 -3.75
N THR A 296 -11.55 -11.75 -4.48
CA THR A 296 -10.69 -12.17 -5.60
C THR A 296 -9.58 -13.11 -5.12
N ARG A 297 -8.95 -12.82 -3.98
CA ARG A 297 -7.96 -13.72 -3.38
C ARG A 297 -8.58 -15.08 -3.03
N PHE A 298 -9.75 -15.08 -2.40
CA PHE A 298 -10.47 -16.30 -2.05
C PHE A 298 -10.74 -17.19 -3.28
N ALA A 299 -11.12 -16.60 -4.42
CA ALA A 299 -11.38 -17.32 -5.65
C ALA A 299 -10.16 -18.16 -6.09
N SER A 300 -8.95 -17.70 -5.91
CA SER A 300 -7.73 -18.43 -6.27
C SER A 300 -7.19 -19.30 -5.14
N GLU A 301 -7.36 -18.90 -3.88
CA GLU A 301 -6.82 -19.57 -2.69
C GLU A 301 -7.67 -20.79 -2.28
N ASP A 302 -8.99 -20.66 -2.33
CA ASP A 302 -9.93 -21.65 -1.78
C ASP A 302 -10.74 -22.41 -2.86
N VAL A 303 -10.90 -21.84 -4.07
CA VAL A 303 -11.59 -22.50 -5.19
C VAL A 303 -10.58 -22.96 -6.25
N GLY A 304 -9.68 -22.09 -6.66
CA GLY A 304 -8.59 -22.41 -7.57
C GLY A 304 -9.08 -23.08 -8.88
N LEU A 305 -8.42 -24.16 -9.26
CA LEU A 305 -8.74 -24.92 -10.47
C LEU A 305 -9.91 -25.89 -10.32
N ALA A 306 -10.51 -26.01 -9.15
CA ALA A 306 -11.76 -26.75 -8.99
C ALA A 306 -12.90 -26.10 -9.79
N ASP A 307 -12.91 -24.74 -9.85
CA ASP A 307 -13.75 -23.97 -10.75
C ASP A 307 -13.00 -22.73 -11.29
N PRO A 308 -12.42 -22.78 -12.49
CA PRO A 308 -11.68 -21.67 -13.09
C PRO A 308 -12.49 -20.39 -13.29
N ARG A 309 -13.82 -20.47 -13.38
CA ARG A 309 -14.70 -19.30 -13.52
C ARG A 309 -14.77 -18.46 -12.24
N ALA A 310 -14.43 -19.02 -11.12
CA ALA A 310 -14.45 -18.33 -9.83
C ALA A 310 -13.63 -17.03 -9.86
N LEU A 311 -12.41 -17.09 -10.41
CA LEU A 311 -11.55 -15.91 -10.55
C LEU A 311 -12.14 -14.88 -11.52
N GLU A 312 -12.71 -15.31 -12.64
CA GLU A 312 -13.34 -14.41 -13.63
C GLU A 312 -14.49 -13.63 -13.00
N ILE A 313 -15.37 -14.30 -12.25
CA ILE A 313 -16.51 -13.67 -11.55
C ILE A 313 -16.02 -12.70 -10.47
N ALA A 314 -15.04 -13.09 -9.68
CA ALA A 314 -14.50 -12.23 -8.64
C ALA A 314 -13.82 -10.96 -9.22
N VAL A 315 -13.10 -11.10 -10.34
CA VAL A 315 -12.48 -9.95 -11.03
C VAL A 315 -13.56 -9.07 -11.67
N ALA A 316 -14.60 -9.64 -12.28
CA ALA A 316 -15.73 -8.88 -12.82
C ALA A 316 -16.45 -8.07 -11.71
N ALA A 317 -16.68 -8.67 -10.53
CA ALA A 317 -17.24 -7.97 -9.39
C ALA A 317 -16.32 -6.84 -8.89
N TYR A 318 -15.00 -7.06 -8.85
CA TYR A 318 -14.04 -6.01 -8.51
C TYR A 318 -14.12 -4.83 -9.49
N GLN A 319 -14.16 -5.10 -10.80
CA GLN A 319 -14.30 -4.08 -11.82
C GLN A 319 -15.63 -3.34 -11.72
N ALA A 320 -16.74 -4.03 -11.48
CA ALA A 320 -18.03 -3.42 -11.26
C ALA A 320 -18.02 -2.47 -10.05
N CYS A 321 -17.40 -2.87 -8.92
CA CYS A 321 -17.22 -1.99 -7.77
C CYS A 321 -16.45 -0.72 -8.12
N HIS A 322 -15.42 -0.84 -8.97
CA HIS A 322 -14.61 0.30 -9.39
C HIS A 322 -15.38 1.26 -10.30
N PHE A 323 -16.19 0.74 -11.22
CA PHE A 323 -16.92 1.57 -12.20
C PHE A 323 -18.20 2.17 -11.66
N ILE A 324 -18.94 1.42 -10.85
CA ILE A 324 -20.31 1.79 -10.42
C ILE A 324 -20.29 2.43 -9.03
N GLY A 325 -19.50 1.87 -8.10
CA GLY A 325 -19.45 2.33 -6.72
C GLY A 325 -20.69 1.93 -5.89
N MET A 326 -20.72 2.37 -4.63
CA MET A 326 -21.84 2.16 -3.72
C MET A 326 -22.97 3.16 -4.01
N PRO A 327 -24.24 2.78 -3.82
CA PRO A 327 -24.69 1.50 -3.24
C PRO A 327 -24.84 0.35 -4.25
N GLU A 328 -24.82 0.61 -5.54
CA GLU A 328 -25.22 -0.34 -6.58
C GLU A 328 -24.25 -1.54 -6.69
N CYS A 329 -22.97 -1.34 -6.42
CA CYS A 329 -21.97 -2.43 -6.52
C CYS A 329 -22.15 -3.54 -5.47
N SER A 330 -22.99 -3.31 -4.45
CA SER A 330 -23.32 -4.32 -3.41
C SER A 330 -23.88 -5.60 -4.00
N VAL A 331 -24.69 -5.50 -5.07
CA VAL A 331 -25.30 -6.65 -5.75
C VAL A 331 -24.24 -7.50 -6.46
N HIS A 332 -23.27 -6.89 -7.10
CA HIS A 332 -22.18 -7.61 -7.78
C HIS A 332 -21.25 -8.34 -6.80
N LEU A 333 -20.99 -7.72 -5.64
CA LEU A 333 -20.26 -8.41 -4.55
C LEU A 333 -21.06 -9.58 -4.00
N THR A 334 -22.37 -9.42 -3.84
CA THR A 334 -23.26 -10.50 -3.36
C THR A 334 -23.26 -11.67 -4.32
N GLU A 335 -23.37 -11.41 -5.64
CA GLU A 335 -23.30 -12.45 -6.68
C GLU A 335 -22.00 -13.24 -6.58
N ALA A 336 -20.84 -12.54 -6.51
CA ALA A 336 -19.55 -13.19 -6.38
C ALA A 336 -19.41 -14.01 -5.09
N VAL A 337 -19.87 -13.49 -3.96
CA VAL A 337 -19.82 -14.16 -2.65
C VAL A 337 -20.68 -15.43 -2.66
N VAL A 338 -21.90 -15.38 -3.20
CA VAL A 338 -22.79 -16.54 -3.30
C VAL A 338 -22.19 -17.59 -4.24
N TYR A 339 -21.69 -17.16 -5.42
CA TYR A 339 -21.04 -18.08 -6.36
C TYR A 339 -19.86 -18.80 -5.70
N LEU A 340 -18.95 -18.06 -5.08
CA LEU A 340 -17.78 -18.61 -4.41
C LEU A 340 -18.12 -19.50 -3.20
N SER A 341 -19.23 -19.21 -2.50
CA SER A 341 -19.72 -20.07 -1.43
C SER A 341 -20.14 -21.44 -1.95
N LEU A 342 -20.76 -21.51 -3.13
CA LEU A 342 -21.30 -22.73 -3.71
C LEU A 342 -20.30 -23.47 -4.65
N ALA A 343 -19.23 -22.81 -5.08
CA ALA A 343 -18.20 -23.42 -5.91
C ALA A 343 -17.48 -24.57 -5.18
N PRO A 344 -17.04 -25.64 -5.90
CA PRO A 344 -16.17 -26.66 -5.31
C PRO A 344 -14.86 -26.05 -4.79
N LYS A 345 -14.31 -26.60 -3.71
CA LYS A 345 -13.16 -26.02 -3.00
C LYS A 345 -11.87 -26.78 -3.29
N SER A 346 -10.82 -26.05 -3.65
CA SER A 346 -9.46 -26.57 -3.74
C SER A 346 -8.45 -25.49 -3.36
N ASN A 347 -7.58 -25.81 -2.40
CA ASN A 347 -6.46 -24.96 -2.00
C ASN A 347 -5.13 -25.40 -2.64
N ALA A 348 -5.18 -26.23 -3.67
CA ALA A 348 -3.99 -26.82 -4.29
C ALA A 348 -3.01 -25.75 -4.83
N MET A 349 -3.52 -24.59 -5.27
CA MET A 349 -2.70 -23.48 -5.77
C MET A 349 -1.90 -22.80 -4.66
N ASP A 350 -2.54 -22.51 -3.53
CA ASP A 350 -1.87 -21.89 -2.38
C ASP A 350 -0.80 -22.83 -1.80
N VAL A 351 -1.16 -24.10 -1.60
CA VAL A 351 -0.22 -25.13 -1.13
C VAL A 351 0.97 -25.30 -2.07
N ALA A 352 0.73 -25.33 -3.39
CA ALA A 352 1.80 -25.44 -4.39
C ALA A 352 2.76 -24.27 -4.32
N TYR A 353 2.23 -23.04 -4.27
CA TYR A 353 3.05 -21.83 -4.18
C TYR A 353 3.85 -21.78 -2.86
N MET A 354 3.24 -22.10 -1.72
CA MET A 354 3.92 -22.06 -0.42
C MET A 354 5.07 -23.06 -0.35
N ARG A 355 4.91 -24.28 -0.90
CA ARG A 355 5.99 -25.27 -1.03
C ARG A 355 7.11 -24.78 -1.93
N ALA A 356 6.77 -24.27 -3.12
CA ALA A 356 7.75 -23.75 -4.06
C ALA A 356 8.50 -22.54 -3.49
N LYS A 357 7.81 -21.65 -2.77
CA LYS A 357 8.41 -20.49 -2.10
C LYS A 357 9.43 -20.91 -1.04
N SER A 358 9.10 -21.93 -0.24
CA SER A 358 10.04 -22.46 0.78
C SER A 358 11.32 -22.98 0.15
N ASP A 359 11.22 -23.79 -0.91
CA ASP A 359 12.40 -24.30 -1.61
C ASP A 359 13.17 -23.17 -2.32
N ALA A 360 12.49 -22.25 -2.98
CA ALA A 360 13.12 -21.11 -3.67
C ALA A 360 13.94 -20.21 -2.73
N LEU A 361 13.49 -20.00 -1.49
CA LEU A 361 14.25 -19.23 -0.49
C LEU A 361 15.55 -19.93 -0.09
N ASN A 362 15.56 -21.26 -0.09
CA ASN A 362 16.74 -22.06 0.26
C ASN A 362 17.70 -22.29 -0.92
N THR A 363 17.23 -22.10 -2.17
CA THR A 363 17.98 -22.38 -3.41
C THR A 363 18.17 -21.14 -4.28
N ILE A 364 18.07 -19.92 -3.70
CA ILE A 364 18.11 -18.64 -4.44
C ILE A 364 19.38 -18.44 -5.29
N ALA A 365 20.48 -19.08 -4.90
CA ALA A 365 21.77 -19.02 -5.59
C ALA A 365 21.94 -20.09 -6.68
N GLU A 366 21.02 -21.03 -6.81
CA GLU A 366 21.11 -22.08 -7.82
C GLU A 366 20.81 -21.52 -9.22
N PRO A 367 21.69 -21.84 -10.19
CA PRO A 367 21.50 -21.35 -11.54
C PRO A 367 20.36 -22.08 -12.26
N VAL A 368 19.71 -21.39 -13.19
CA VAL A 368 18.76 -22.04 -14.11
C VAL A 368 19.47 -23.13 -14.92
N PRO A 369 18.92 -24.35 -15.09
CA PRO A 369 19.53 -25.41 -15.89
C PRO A 369 19.88 -24.95 -17.29
N LEU A 370 21.06 -25.32 -17.79
CA LEU A 370 21.58 -24.85 -19.08
C LEU A 370 20.62 -25.17 -20.25
N VAL A 371 19.97 -26.33 -20.21
CA VAL A 371 19.05 -26.81 -21.27
C VAL A 371 17.85 -25.87 -21.51
N ILE A 372 17.40 -25.14 -20.48
CA ILE A 372 16.25 -24.22 -20.58
C ILE A 372 16.66 -22.75 -20.62
N ARG A 373 17.97 -22.42 -20.69
CA ARG A 373 18.44 -21.05 -20.86
C ARG A 373 18.33 -20.61 -22.31
N ASN A 374 17.92 -19.36 -22.54
CA ASN A 374 17.95 -18.75 -23.85
C ASN A 374 19.40 -18.43 -24.29
N ALA A 375 19.70 -18.66 -25.58
CA ALA A 375 21.00 -18.40 -26.19
C ALA A 375 20.91 -17.39 -27.35
N PRO A 376 20.54 -16.12 -27.12
CA PRO A 376 20.38 -15.11 -28.18
C PRO A 376 21.71 -14.69 -28.83
N THR A 377 22.85 -14.88 -28.15
CA THR A 377 24.17 -14.51 -28.70
C THR A 377 25.00 -15.74 -29.03
N ARG A 378 26.00 -15.54 -29.92
CA ARG A 378 26.97 -16.60 -30.31
C ARG A 378 27.74 -17.13 -29.07
N LEU A 379 28.18 -16.24 -28.20
CA LEU A 379 28.87 -16.62 -26.96
C LEU A 379 28.02 -17.52 -26.07
N MET A 380 26.73 -17.23 -25.91
CA MET A 380 25.84 -18.07 -25.12
C MET A 380 25.65 -19.47 -25.71
N LYS A 381 25.63 -19.58 -27.06
CA LYS A 381 25.60 -20.89 -27.74
C LYS A 381 26.92 -21.67 -27.53
N GLU A 382 28.06 -20.97 -27.54
CA GLU A 382 29.38 -21.57 -27.26
C GLU A 382 29.50 -22.02 -25.78
N LEU A 383 28.69 -21.42 -24.86
CA LEU A 383 28.56 -21.81 -23.45
C LEU A 383 27.48 -22.87 -23.20
N ASP A 384 27.03 -23.56 -24.22
CA ASP A 384 26.00 -24.63 -24.16
C ASP A 384 24.60 -24.19 -23.64
N TYR A 385 24.27 -22.89 -23.70
CA TYR A 385 22.94 -22.41 -23.33
C TYR A 385 21.91 -22.94 -24.34
N GLY A 386 20.85 -23.58 -23.83
CA GLY A 386 19.77 -24.17 -24.63
C GLY A 386 20.20 -25.45 -25.39
N LYS A 387 21.38 -25.98 -25.15
CA LYS A 387 21.83 -27.21 -25.79
C LYS A 387 21.00 -28.41 -25.32
N GLY A 388 20.41 -29.12 -26.28
CA GLY A 388 19.50 -30.25 -25.99
C GLY A 388 18.09 -29.82 -25.65
N TYR A 389 17.73 -28.54 -25.79
CA TYR A 389 16.34 -28.10 -25.65
C TYR A 389 15.45 -28.71 -26.72
N ILE A 390 14.37 -29.35 -26.28
CA ILE A 390 13.37 -29.93 -27.16
C ILE A 390 12.14 -29.03 -27.12
N TYR A 391 11.80 -28.40 -28.25
CA TYR A 391 10.60 -27.60 -28.35
C TYR A 391 9.39 -28.52 -28.47
N ALA A 392 8.56 -28.57 -27.44
CA ALA A 392 7.45 -29.54 -27.36
C ALA A 392 6.47 -29.44 -28.51
N HIS A 393 6.31 -28.27 -29.15
CA HIS A 393 5.47 -28.15 -30.36
C HIS A 393 5.97 -28.89 -31.58
N ASP A 394 7.27 -29.22 -31.64
CA ASP A 394 7.87 -29.98 -32.76
C ASP A 394 7.77 -31.50 -32.54
N THR A 395 7.34 -31.95 -31.36
CA THR A 395 7.14 -33.34 -31.05
C THR A 395 5.70 -33.78 -31.43
N GLU A 396 5.51 -35.06 -31.73
CA GLU A 396 4.22 -35.60 -32.09
C GLU A 396 3.19 -35.45 -30.96
N ASP A 397 3.59 -35.80 -29.73
CA ASP A 397 2.74 -35.78 -28.54
C ASP A 397 2.62 -34.38 -27.91
N LYS A 398 3.32 -33.35 -28.44
CA LYS A 398 3.44 -32.02 -27.84
C LYS A 398 3.98 -32.05 -26.41
N LEU A 399 4.79 -33.03 -26.09
CA LEU A 399 5.39 -33.24 -24.77
C LEU A 399 6.92 -33.36 -24.86
N SER A 400 7.61 -33.06 -23.77
CA SER A 400 9.03 -33.29 -23.64
C SER A 400 9.35 -33.85 -22.23
N ALA A 401 10.27 -34.83 -22.19
CA ALA A 401 10.72 -35.45 -20.94
C ALA A 401 11.88 -34.69 -20.28
N MET A 402 12.24 -33.49 -20.80
CA MET A 402 13.36 -32.72 -20.24
C MET A 402 13.14 -32.37 -18.78
N GLN A 403 14.25 -32.38 -18.02
CA GLN A 403 14.29 -31.85 -16.65
C GLN A 403 14.35 -30.33 -16.70
N CYS A 404 13.35 -29.68 -16.05
CA CYS A 404 13.26 -28.22 -15.99
C CYS A 404 13.60 -27.63 -14.61
N LEU A 405 13.55 -28.44 -13.55
CA LEU A 405 13.98 -28.02 -12.23
C LEU A 405 15.51 -28.17 -12.09
N PRO A 406 16.15 -27.41 -11.19
CA PRO A 406 17.53 -27.68 -10.77
C PRO A 406 17.70 -29.12 -10.28
N ASP A 407 18.90 -29.68 -10.42
CA ASP A 407 19.17 -31.07 -10.04
C ASP A 407 18.87 -31.39 -8.56
N SER A 408 19.09 -30.41 -7.69
CA SER A 408 18.73 -30.50 -6.25
C SER A 408 17.22 -30.63 -5.99
N LEU A 409 16.39 -30.21 -6.94
CA LEU A 409 14.94 -30.17 -6.82
C LEU A 409 14.22 -31.08 -7.83
N LYS A 410 14.96 -31.93 -8.57
CA LYS A 410 14.41 -32.73 -9.67
C LYS A 410 13.22 -33.64 -9.27
N ASP A 411 13.24 -34.14 -8.02
CA ASP A 411 12.22 -35.04 -7.48
C ASP A 411 11.07 -34.29 -6.76
N ARG A 412 11.12 -32.95 -6.72
CA ARG A 412 10.09 -32.15 -6.04
C ARG A 412 8.78 -32.14 -6.85
N THR A 413 7.69 -32.21 -6.10
CA THR A 413 6.33 -32.02 -6.62
C THR A 413 5.65 -30.93 -5.83
N TYR A 414 5.31 -29.83 -6.49
CA TYR A 414 4.64 -28.68 -5.87
C TYR A 414 3.14 -28.75 -6.05
N TYR A 415 2.67 -28.96 -7.28
CA TYR A 415 1.25 -29.04 -7.59
C TYR A 415 0.73 -30.47 -7.42
N THR A 416 -0.25 -30.64 -6.55
CA THR A 416 -0.98 -31.89 -6.33
C THR A 416 -2.46 -31.57 -6.51
N PRO A 417 -3.07 -31.90 -7.68
CA PRO A 417 -4.47 -31.62 -7.95
C PRO A 417 -5.39 -32.42 -7.03
N THR A 418 -6.55 -31.82 -6.70
CA THR A 418 -7.65 -32.50 -6.03
C THR A 418 -8.55 -33.24 -7.02
N GLU A 419 -9.60 -33.89 -6.53
CA GLU A 419 -10.65 -34.51 -7.37
C GLU A 419 -11.86 -33.58 -7.52
N GLU A 420 -11.83 -32.42 -6.89
CA GLU A 420 -12.95 -31.50 -6.83
C GLU A 420 -13.17 -30.78 -8.16
N GLY A 421 -14.44 -30.69 -8.57
CA GLY A 421 -14.88 -29.95 -9.74
C GLY A 421 -14.12 -30.29 -11.04
N VAL A 422 -13.65 -29.26 -11.72
CA VAL A 422 -12.89 -29.38 -12.98
C VAL A 422 -11.47 -29.89 -12.73
N GLU A 423 -10.93 -29.73 -11.53
CA GLU A 423 -9.54 -30.08 -11.21
C GLU A 423 -9.28 -31.60 -11.32
N GLY A 424 -10.30 -32.44 -11.15
CA GLY A 424 -10.19 -33.86 -11.41
C GLY A 424 -9.73 -34.22 -12.85
N ARG A 425 -10.10 -33.39 -13.84
CA ARG A 425 -9.63 -33.56 -15.24
C ARG A 425 -8.13 -33.21 -15.35
N PHE A 426 -7.68 -32.17 -14.63
CA PHE A 426 -6.25 -31.83 -14.60
C PHE A 426 -5.44 -32.90 -13.89
N LYS A 427 -5.98 -33.57 -12.87
CA LYS A 427 -5.36 -34.71 -12.19
C LYS A 427 -5.11 -35.85 -13.17
N THR A 428 -6.15 -36.27 -13.88
CA THR A 428 -6.07 -37.34 -14.94
C THR A 428 -5.01 -36.97 -15.98
N ARG A 429 -5.07 -35.74 -16.50
CA ARG A 429 -4.10 -35.27 -17.50
C ARG A 429 -2.68 -35.26 -17.00
N LEU A 430 -2.45 -34.82 -15.74
CA LEU A 430 -1.13 -34.82 -15.13
C LEU A 430 -0.56 -36.23 -14.95
N GLU A 431 -1.39 -37.19 -14.61
CA GLU A 431 -0.99 -38.59 -14.49
C GLU A 431 -0.59 -39.20 -15.84
N GLU A 432 -1.34 -38.89 -16.90
CA GLU A 432 -0.99 -39.28 -18.28
C GLU A 432 0.37 -38.72 -18.70
N ILE A 433 0.58 -37.41 -18.47
CA ILE A 433 1.86 -36.74 -18.76
C ILE A 433 3.01 -37.34 -17.96
N LYS A 434 2.81 -37.64 -16.67
CA LYS A 434 3.84 -38.27 -15.85
C LYS A 434 4.18 -39.68 -16.32
N ARG A 435 3.18 -40.47 -16.78
CA ARG A 435 3.37 -41.78 -17.38
C ARG A 435 4.18 -41.67 -18.65
N TRP A 436 3.71 -40.80 -19.58
CA TRP A 436 4.41 -40.54 -20.84
C TRP A 436 5.88 -40.13 -20.63
N LYS A 437 6.15 -39.22 -19.69
CA LYS A 437 7.51 -38.80 -19.39
C LYS A 437 8.41 -39.92 -18.86
N ARG A 438 7.88 -40.83 -18.05
CA ARG A 438 8.64 -42.02 -17.57
C ARG A 438 8.98 -42.92 -18.75
N ASP A 439 8.02 -43.21 -19.62
CA ASP A 439 8.20 -44.12 -20.76
C ASP A 439 9.19 -43.55 -21.80
N HIS A 440 9.45 -42.23 -21.79
CA HIS A 440 10.33 -41.55 -22.74
C HIS A 440 11.62 -41.03 -22.09
N SER A 441 11.79 -41.16 -20.79
CA SER A 441 13.05 -40.78 -20.09
C SER A 441 14.18 -41.79 -20.30
N ASP A 442 13.85 -43.06 -20.54
CA ASP A 442 14.82 -44.16 -20.69
C ASP A 442 15.32 -44.36 -22.12
N LYS A 443 14.95 -43.47 -23.07
CA LYS A 443 15.40 -43.53 -24.46
C LYS A 443 16.58 -42.58 -24.79
N LYS A 444 17.53 -42.42 -23.85
CA LYS A 444 18.81 -41.75 -24.09
C LYS A 444 19.91 -42.75 -24.34
#